data_50920c5d94654ae44b4307ad94942900
#
_entry.id   50920c5d94654ae44b4307ad94942900
#
_cell.length_a   1.000
_cell.length_b   1.000
_cell.length_c   1.000
_cell.angle_alpha   90.00
_cell.angle_beta   90.00
_cell.angle_gamma   90.00
#
_symmetry.space_group_name_H-M   'P 1'
#
loop_
_entity.id
_entity.type
_entity.pdbx_description
1 polymer ?
#
loop_
_entity_poly.entity_id
_entity_poly.type
_entity_poly.pdbx_seq_one_letter_code
_entity_poly.pdbx_strand_id
1 'polypeptide(L)'
;MMMNFNRNIQFTKLLKAEGRLREFNFRKLTGLHEGLMTVDVSDDRGNRIMFTMQKNGNGWSFHNDFVLADWINDQEHSLSDMIEEELRQLIGE
;
A
#
# COMPACT_ATOMS: atom_id res chain seq x y z
N MET A 1 -5.68 -17.04 27.48
CA MET A 1 -5.40 -17.33 26.32
C MET A 1 -4.77 -16.27 25.63
N MET A 2 -4.00 -16.51 24.82
CA MET A 2 -3.40 -15.57 24.23
C MET A 2 -4.00 -15.25 23.06
N MET A 3 -4.18 -14.14 22.80
CA MET A 3 -4.68 -13.77 21.65
C MET A 3 -3.66 -13.60 20.71
N ASN A 4 -3.86 -14.11 19.58
CA ASN A 4 -2.93 -13.91 18.62
C ASN A 4 -3.45 -12.90 17.72
N PHE A 5 -2.77 -11.85 17.53
CA PHE A 5 -3.27 -10.82 16.76
C PHE A 5 -2.70 -10.75 15.41
N ASN A 6 -2.38 -11.84 14.83
CA ASN A 6 -1.92 -11.84 13.49
C ASN A 6 -3.07 -11.57 12.58
N ARG A 7 -3.48 -10.35 12.44
CA ARG A 7 -4.53 -10.03 11.58
C ARG A 7 -4.00 -9.53 10.31
N ASN A 8 -4.63 -9.89 9.22
CA ASN A 8 -4.32 -9.39 7.92
C ASN A 8 -5.10 -8.11 7.72
N ILE A 9 -4.43 -7.08 7.30
CA ILE A 9 -5.07 -5.82 7.03
C ILE A 9 -5.15 -5.68 5.53
N GLN A 10 -6.35 -5.48 5.02
CA GLN A 10 -6.57 -5.33 3.58
C GLN A 10 -7.54 -4.19 3.35
N PHE A 11 -7.24 -3.37 2.37
CA PHE A 11 -8.16 -2.31 2.01
C PHE A 11 -7.86 -1.86 0.58
N THR A 12 -8.82 -1.16 -0.01
CA THR A 12 -8.73 -0.71 -1.39
C THR A 12 -9.02 0.77 -1.43
N LYS A 13 -8.26 1.50 -2.22
CA LYS A 13 -8.47 2.93 -2.39
C LYS A 13 -8.44 3.26 -3.86
N LEU A 14 -9.27 4.23 -4.25
CA LEU A 14 -9.25 4.73 -5.61
C LEU A 14 -8.34 5.94 -5.65
N LEU A 15 -7.48 6.00 -6.63
CA LEU A 15 -6.55 7.10 -6.77
C LEU A 15 -6.40 7.42 -8.25
N LYS A 16 -6.48 8.69 -8.58
CA LYS A 16 -6.31 9.08 -9.95
C LYS A 16 -4.84 9.03 -10.32
N ALA A 17 -4.53 8.26 -11.31
CA ALA A 17 -3.16 8.11 -11.76
C ALA A 17 -3.17 8.06 -13.27
N GLU A 18 -2.39 8.93 -13.89
CA GLU A 18 -2.31 9.00 -15.33
C GLU A 18 -3.69 9.19 -15.95
N GLY A 19 -4.42 10.15 -15.40
CA GLY A 19 -5.67 10.59 -16.01
C GLY A 19 -6.89 9.74 -15.75
N ARG A 20 -6.79 8.67 -14.96
CA ARG A 20 -7.96 7.85 -14.69
C ARG A 20 -7.92 7.30 -13.29
N LEU A 21 -9.08 7.02 -12.75
CA LEU A 21 -9.17 6.43 -11.42
C LEU A 21 -8.74 4.98 -11.51
N ARG A 22 -7.86 4.60 -10.60
CA ARG A 22 -7.37 3.24 -10.55
C ARG A 22 -7.54 2.72 -9.14
N GLU A 23 -7.80 1.44 -9.06
CA GLU A 23 -8.03 0.80 -7.79
C GLU A 23 -6.73 0.22 -7.28
N PHE A 24 -6.25 0.73 -6.16
CA PHE A 24 -5.05 0.22 -5.52
C PHE A 24 -5.46 -0.64 -4.34
N ASN A 25 -4.95 -1.84 -4.29
CA ASN A 25 -5.25 -2.78 -3.22
C ASN A 25 -4.06 -2.91 -2.31
N PHE A 26 -4.29 -2.78 -1.02
CA PHE A 26 -3.24 -2.79 -0.02
C PHE A 26 -3.42 -3.98 0.89
N ARG A 27 -2.32 -4.64 1.23
CA ARG A 27 -2.39 -5.78 2.11
C ARG A 27 -1.19 -5.81 3.02
N LYS A 28 -1.44 -5.98 4.29
CA LYS A 28 -0.37 -6.08 5.26
C LYS A 28 -0.59 -7.33 6.07
N LEU A 29 0.40 -8.20 6.08
CA LEU A 29 0.37 -9.37 6.91
C LEU A 29 1.09 -9.01 8.20
N THR A 30 0.42 -9.17 9.31
CA THR A 30 1.02 -8.82 10.58
C THR A 30 1.93 -9.92 11.03
N GLY A 31 2.83 -9.59 11.89
CA GLY A 31 3.76 -10.56 12.46
C GLY A 31 5.16 -10.28 12.05
N LEU A 32 5.68 -11.07 11.15
CA LEU A 32 7.10 -11.03 10.89
C LEU A 32 7.63 -9.79 10.24
N HIS A 33 6.90 -9.19 9.36
CA HIS A 33 7.43 -8.07 8.61
C HIS A 33 6.66 -6.81 8.88
N GLU A 34 6.78 -6.33 10.09
CA GLU A 34 6.13 -5.09 10.40
C GLU A 34 6.71 -3.99 9.58
N GLY A 35 5.92 -3.06 9.20
CA GLY A 35 6.40 -1.96 8.40
C GLY A 35 6.45 -2.22 6.92
N LEU A 36 5.91 -3.33 6.47
CA LEU A 36 5.82 -3.59 5.04
C LEU A 36 4.37 -3.68 4.61
N MET A 37 4.09 -3.14 3.44
CA MET A 37 2.76 -3.16 2.88
C MET A 37 2.88 -3.59 1.43
N THR A 38 2.09 -4.56 1.01
CA THR A 38 2.07 -4.97 -0.39
C THR A 38 0.93 -4.24 -1.07
N VAL A 39 1.21 -3.68 -2.22
CA VAL A 39 0.23 -2.90 -2.97
C VAL A 39 0.16 -3.46 -4.38
N ASP A 40 -1.04 -3.51 -4.95
CA ASP A 40 -1.15 -3.90 -6.33
C ASP A 40 -2.17 -3.04 -7.05
N VAL A 41 -1.99 -2.91 -8.34
CA VAL A 41 -2.87 -2.13 -9.20
C VAL A 41 -2.79 -2.74 -10.58
N SER A 42 -3.86 -2.63 -11.35
CA SER A 42 -3.84 -3.14 -12.73
C SER A 42 -3.50 -2.02 -13.69
N ASP A 43 -2.72 -2.34 -14.70
CA ASP A 43 -2.40 -1.36 -15.73
C ASP A 43 -3.51 -1.35 -16.79
N ASP A 44 -3.33 -0.59 -17.84
CA ASP A 44 -4.36 -0.43 -18.86
C ASP A 44 -4.63 -1.70 -19.65
N ARG A 45 -3.73 -2.65 -19.59
CA ARG A 45 -3.92 -3.91 -20.28
C ARG A 45 -4.46 -4.98 -19.37
N GLY A 46 -4.74 -4.63 -18.13
CA GLY A 46 -5.24 -5.59 -17.17
C GLY A 46 -4.17 -6.40 -16.46
N ASN A 47 -2.90 -6.05 -16.67
CA ASN A 47 -1.83 -6.74 -15.96
C ASN A 47 -1.73 -6.20 -14.55
N ARG A 48 -1.62 -7.12 -13.60
CA ARG A 48 -1.49 -6.70 -12.23
C ARG A 48 -0.04 -6.39 -11.91
N ILE A 49 0.19 -5.21 -11.39
CA ILE A 49 1.52 -4.78 -10.97
C ILE A 49 1.54 -4.80 -9.44
N MET A 50 2.47 -5.55 -8.86
CA MET A 50 2.55 -5.67 -7.42
C MET A 50 3.86 -5.10 -6.94
N PHE A 51 3.81 -4.32 -5.88
CA PHE A 51 5.01 -3.72 -5.33
C PHE A 51 4.87 -3.60 -3.82
N THR A 52 5.96 -3.26 -3.17
CA THR A 52 6.01 -3.20 -1.71
C THR A 52 6.36 -1.78 -1.28
N MET A 53 5.75 -1.35 -0.19
CA MET A 53 6.11 -0.09 0.44
C MET A 53 6.53 -0.37 1.87
N GLN A 54 7.44 0.44 2.36
CA GLN A 54 8.00 0.24 3.68
C GLN A 54 7.82 1.48 4.53
N LYS A 55 7.48 1.28 5.80
CA LYS A 55 7.33 2.37 6.74
C LYS A 55 8.67 3.04 6.94
N ASN A 56 8.67 4.38 6.90
CA ASN A 56 9.91 5.07 6.91
C ASN A 56 9.68 6.40 7.58
N GLY A 57 10.03 6.52 8.82
CA GLY A 57 9.80 7.74 9.54
C GLY A 57 8.31 8.04 9.62
N ASN A 58 7.89 9.15 9.04
CA ASN A 58 6.51 9.55 9.10
C ASN A 58 5.65 9.02 7.98
N GLY A 59 6.18 8.27 7.08
CA GLY A 59 5.41 7.83 5.95
C GLY A 59 5.86 6.50 5.42
N TRP A 60 5.49 6.24 4.17
CA TRP A 60 5.81 4.98 3.52
C TRP A 60 6.48 5.27 2.20
N SER A 61 7.49 4.51 1.85
CA SER A 61 8.20 4.69 0.59
C SER A 61 8.29 3.37 -0.14
N PHE A 62 8.50 3.43 -1.44
CA PHE A 62 8.66 2.23 -2.25
C PHE A 62 9.89 1.46 -1.78
N HIS A 63 9.74 0.15 -1.77
CA HIS A 63 10.83 -0.71 -1.34
C HIS A 63 10.87 -1.91 -2.28
N ASN A 64 11.50 -1.73 -3.43
CA ASN A 64 11.57 -2.75 -4.45
C ASN A 64 12.93 -2.73 -5.11
N ASP A 65 13.31 -3.84 -5.70
CA ASP A 65 14.57 -3.90 -6.43
C ASP A 65 14.32 -3.88 -7.93
N PHE A 66 13.18 -3.36 -8.34
CA PHE A 66 12.88 -3.19 -9.75
C PHE A 66 12.28 -1.81 -9.96
N VAL A 67 12.27 -1.36 -11.19
CA VAL A 67 11.81 -0.03 -11.51
C VAL A 67 10.31 -0.03 -11.71
N LEU A 68 9.62 0.87 -11.03
CA LEU A 68 8.19 1.01 -11.20
C LEU A 68 7.90 2.01 -12.33
N ALA A 69 6.78 1.83 -12.98
CA ALA A 69 6.36 2.77 -14.01
C ALA A 69 6.19 4.16 -13.42
N ASP A 70 6.41 5.17 -14.24
CA ASP A 70 6.34 6.55 -13.76
C ASP A 70 5.01 6.89 -13.13
N TRP A 71 3.91 6.39 -13.69
CA TRP A 71 2.60 6.75 -13.18
C TRP A 71 2.35 6.17 -11.79
N ILE A 72 3.10 5.15 -11.40
CA ILE A 72 3.03 4.61 -10.05
C ILE A 72 4.00 5.39 -9.16
N ASN A 73 5.22 5.63 -9.66
CA ASN A 73 6.20 6.37 -8.88
C ASN A 73 5.69 7.73 -8.48
N ASP A 74 4.94 8.36 -9.34
CA ASP A 74 4.44 9.70 -9.06
C ASP A 74 3.43 9.71 -7.92
N GLN A 75 2.94 8.55 -7.51
CA GLN A 75 1.91 8.47 -6.49
C GLN A 75 2.45 8.10 -5.11
N GLU A 76 3.75 8.08 -4.94
CA GLU A 76 4.32 7.61 -3.68
C GLU A 76 3.76 8.35 -2.47
N HIS A 77 3.68 9.66 -2.56
CA HIS A 77 3.21 10.46 -1.45
C HIS A 77 1.73 10.19 -1.17
N SER A 78 0.92 10.12 -2.22
CA SER A 78 -0.51 9.86 -2.05
C SER A 78 -0.75 8.48 -1.46
N LEU A 79 0.01 7.48 -1.92
CA LEU A 79 -0.14 6.14 -1.40
C LEU A 79 0.29 6.10 0.06
N SER A 80 1.35 6.80 0.40
CA SER A 80 1.81 6.88 1.77
C SER A 80 0.73 7.46 2.67
N ASP A 81 0.11 8.55 2.23
CA ASP A 81 -0.94 9.19 3.01
C ASP A 81 -2.14 8.26 3.20
N MET A 82 -2.49 7.53 2.16
CA MET A 82 -3.61 6.61 2.25
C MET A 82 -3.35 5.50 3.24
N ILE A 83 -2.13 4.97 3.26
CA ILE A 83 -1.78 3.94 4.22
C ILE A 83 -1.84 4.49 5.64
N GLU A 84 -1.26 5.68 5.84
CA GLU A 84 -1.22 6.26 7.17
C GLU A 84 -2.63 6.53 7.69
N GLU A 85 -3.48 7.04 6.82
CA GLU A 85 -4.82 7.34 7.25
C GLU A 85 -5.59 6.09 7.60
N GLU A 86 -5.45 5.05 6.78
CA GLU A 86 -6.18 3.83 7.03
C GLU A 86 -5.73 3.17 8.31
N LEU A 87 -4.43 3.13 8.55
CA LEU A 87 -3.91 2.51 9.76
C LEU A 87 -4.32 3.31 10.99
N ARG A 88 -4.38 4.62 10.87
CA ARG A 88 -4.80 5.45 11.98
C ARG A 88 -6.23 5.14 12.38
N GLN A 89 -7.10 4.94 11.38
CA GLN A 89 -8.48 4.62 11.66
C GLN A 89 -8.62 3.24 12.28
N LEU A 90 -7.78 2.31 11.86
CA LEU A 90 -7.88 0.96 12.39
C LEU A 90 -7.49 0.87 13.84
N ILE A 91 -6.66 1.78 14.32
CA ILE A 91 -6.28 1.74 15.72
C ILE A 91 -7.10 2.70 16.56
N GLY A 92 -8.19 3.20 15.99
CA GLY A 92 -9.13 3.94 16.81
C GLY A 92 -8.81 5.40 17.03
N GLU A 93 -8.00 5.97 16.21
CA GLU A 93 -7.65 7.36 16.39
C GLU A 93 -8.69 8.28 15.89
#